data_947bf0555f8c26542eef471cb5b6d365
#
_entry.id   947bf0555f8c26542eef471cb5b6d365
#
_cell.length_a   1.000
_cell.length_b   1.000
_cell.length_c   1.000
_cell.angle_alpha   90.00
_cell.angle_beta   90.00
_cell.angle_gamma   90.00
#
_symmetry.space_group_name_H-M   'P 1'
#
loop_
_entity.id
_entity.type
_entity.pdbx_description
1 polymer ?
#
loop_
_entity_poly.entity_id
_entity_poly.type
_entity_poly.pdbx_seq_one_letter_code
_entity_poly.pdbx_strand_id
1 'polypeptide(L)'
;MFTDAMRQQLLYQRILVLDGALDDDNGMMLTAQLLTLAADDPVADIALWIHSPGGSVASMLAIRDVMRLVPCDVSTLALGLACSAGQFLLSSGEPGKRAAVPHARILMHQGSAGFGGSAVEVEVQADDLRQMRDTVIGLVASDTGQTIERIFEDSLHDRWFTADEAKEYGFIDRIVDSFDQVMPARRLPI
;
A
#
# COMPACT_ATOMS: atom_id res chain seq x y z
N MET A 1 8.63 -15.12 5.18
CA MET A 1 7.33 -14.84 5.87
C MET A 1 7.60 -14.65 7.35
N PHE A 2 7.09 -13.58 7.94
CA PHE A 2 7.20 -13.35 9.38
C PHE A 2 6.33 -14.34 10.16
N THR A 3 6.85 -14.86 11.28
CA THR A 3 6.04 -15.69 12.18
C THR A 3 5.00 -14.85 12.93
N ASP A 4 3.95 -15.48 13.46
CA ASP A 4 2.93 -14.77 14.24
C ASP A 4 3.52 -14.07 15.47
N ALA A 5 4.49 -14.69 16.12
CA ALA A 5 5.19 -14.08 17.26
C ALA A 5 5.97 -12.81 16.85
N MET A 6 6.62 -12.82 15.69
CA MET A 6 7.31 -11.63 15.17
C MET A 6 6.32 -10.52 14.79
N ARG A 7 5.22 -10.89 14.11
CA ARG A 7 4.14 -9.93 13.77
C ARG A 7 3.57 -9.29 15.03
N GLN A 8 3.35 -10.06 16.08
CA GLN A 8 2.83 -9.54 17.34
C GLN A 8 3.82 -8.60 18.03
N GLN A 9 5.12 -8.92 18.00
CA GLN A 9 6.16 -8.00 18.54
C GLN A 9 6.23 -6.69 17.75
N LEU A 10 6.09 -6.74 16.43
CA LEU A 10 6.04 -5.54 15.58
C LEU A 10 4.76 -4.73 15.84
N LEU A 11 3.62 -5.40 16.01
CA LEU A 11 2.34 -4.75 16.32
C LEU A 11 2.42 -3.94 17.63
N TYR A 12 3.08 -4.44 18.69
CA TYR A 12 3.34 -3.67 19.90
C TYR A 12 4.20 -2.43 19.66
N GLN A 13 4.94 -2.39 18.57
CA GLN A 13 5.71 -1.23 18.13
C GLN A 13 4.97 -0.37 17.12
N ARG A 14 3.68 -0.62 16.93
CA ARG A 14 2.81 0.05 15.95
C ARG A 14 3.25 -0.19 14.50
N ILE A 15 3.85 -1.35 14.23
CA ILE A 15 4.29 -1.76 12.90
C ILE A 15 3.39 -2.90 12.42
N LEU A 16 2.72 -2.68 11.33
CA LEU A 16 1.94 -3.66 10.57
C LEU A 16 2.79 -4.21 9.43
N VAL A 17 2.56 -5.46 9.04
CA VAL A 17 3.35 -6.10 7.98
C VAL A 17 2.44 -6.76 6.96
N LEU A 18 2.57 -6.33 5.72
CA LEU A 18 2.06 -7.04 4.54
C LEU A 18 3.22 -7.80 3.92
N ASP A 19 3.36 -9.10 4.22
CA ASP A 19 4.34 -9.99 3.61
C ASP A 19 3.65 -11.14 2.86
N GLY A 20 3.84 -11.19 1.55
CA GLY A 20 3.15 -12.11 0.65
C GLY A 20 1.96 -11.48 -0.07
N ALA A 21 1.13 -12.31 -0.68
CA ALA A 21 -0.03 -11.86 -1.43
C ALA A 21 -1.08 -11.26 -0.51
N LEU A 22 -1.70 -10.16 -0.96
CA LEU A 22 -2.84 -9.57 -0.28
C LEU A 22 -4.10 -10.33 -0.65
N ASP A 23 -4.79 -10.88 0.35
CA ASP A 23 -6.07 -11.54 0.22
C ASP A 23 -7.12 -10.91 1.16
N ASP A 24 -8.32 -11.45 1.17
CA ASP A 24 -9.41 -10.88 1.97
C ASP A 24 -9.18 -11.07 3.48
N ASP A 25 -8.56 -12.18 3.88
CA ASP A 25 -8.31 -12.48 5.29
C ASP A 25 -7.22 -11.56 5.88
N ASN A 26 -6.06 -11.49 5.24
CA ASN A 26 -4.97 -10.64 5.72
C ASN A 26 -5.28 -9.14 5.52
N GLY A 27 -6.06 -8.78 4.50
CA GLY A 27 -6.54 -7.43 4.28
C GLY A 27 -7.47 -6.95 5.39
N MET A 28 -8.43 -7.79 5.78
CA MET A 28 -9.33 -7.49 6.90
C MET A 28 -8.57 -7.43 8.23
N MET A 29 -7.60 -8.31 8.42
CA MET A 29 -6.74 -8.28 9.62
C MET A 29 -5.94 -6.97 9.71
N LEU A 30 -5.30 -6.53 8.63
CA LEU A 30 -4.57 -5.24 8.59
C LEU A 30 -5.51 -4.05 8.86
N THR A 31 -6.71 -4.07 8.30
CA THR A 31 -7.74 -3.05 8.55
C THR A 31 -8.11 -2.99 10.03
N ALA A 32 -8.38 -4.13 10.66
CA ALA A 32 -8.71 -4.21 12.08
C ALA A 32 -7.54 -3.75 12.98
N GLN A 33 -6.31 -4.09 12.62
CA GLN A 33 -5.12 -3.66 13.33
C GLN A 33 -4.90 -2.14 13.24
N LEU A 34 -5.10 -1.52 12.08
CA LEU A 34 -5.05 -0.06 11.91
C LEU A 34 -6.04 0.63 12.85
N LEU A 35 -7.30 0.20 12.83
CA LEU A 35 -8.35 0.75 13.70
C LEU A 35 -8.04 0.56 15.18
N THR A 36 -7.54 -0.62 15.57
CA THR A 36 -7.19 -0.93 16.96
C THR A 36 -6.05 -0.04 17.46
N LEU A 37 -4.97 0.08 16.67
CA LEU A 37 -3.83 0.94 17.04
C LEU A 37 -4.22 2.42 17.11
N ALA A 38 -5.05 2.88 16.17
CA ALA A 38 -5.53 4.26 16.19
C ALA A 38 -6.45 4.56 17.37
N ALA A 39 -7.26 3.58 17.82
CA ALA A 39 -8.09 3.72 19.01
C ALA A 39 -7.26 3.70 20.31
N ASP A 40 -6.16 2.95 20.35
CA ASP A 40 -5.25 2.87 21.50
C ASP A 40 -4.46 4.18 21.69
N ASP A 41 -3.87 4.71 20.60
CA ASP A 41 -3.21 6.03 20.58
C ASP A 41 -3.52 6.74 19.25
N PRO A 42 -4.42 7.74 19.27
CA PRO A 42 -4.85 8.43 18.05
C PRO A 42 -3.83 9.43 17.50
N VAL A 43 -2.67 9.58 18.14
CA VAL A 43 -1.67 10.58 17.76
C VAL A 43 -0.35 9.96 17.33
N ALA A 44 0.01 8.79 17.90
CA ALA A 44 1.25 8.12 17.53
C ALA A 44 1.14 7.50 16.14
N ASP A 45 2.17 7.68 15.32
CA ASP A 45 2.23 7.13 13.96
C ASP A 45 2.08 5.59 13.95
N ILE A 46 1.52 5.09 12.86
CA ILE A 46 1.51 3.66 12.52
C ILE A 46 2.42 3.46 11.31
N ALA A 47 3.18 2.37 11.27
CA ALA A 47 3.98 2.00 10.11
C ALA A 47 3.41 0.76 9.42
N LEU A 48 3.27 0.79 8.10
CA LEU A 48 2.95 -0.37 7.27
C LEU A 48 4.20 -0.78 6.47
N TRP A 49 4.78 -1.93 6.84
CA TRP A 49 5.91 -2.51 6.13
C TRP A 49 5.42 -3.49 5.07
N ILE A 50 5.95 -3.37 3.86
CA ILE A 50 5.44 -4.04 2.66
C ILE A 50 6.52 -4.89 2.02
N HIS A 51 6.22 -6.18 1.86
CA HIS A 51 6.94 -7.13 1.01
C HIS A 51 5.91 -8.01 0.29
N SER A 52 5.34 -7.51 -0.81
CA SER A 52 4.14 -8.12 -1.42
C SER A 52 4.18 -8.12 -2.94
N PRO A 53 3.77 -9.23 -3.58
CA PRO A 53 3.54 -9.29 -5.02
C PRO A 53 2.23 -8.61 -5.46
N GLY A 54 1.40 -8.12 -4.52
CA GLY A 54 0.07 -7.58 -4.78
C GLY A 54 -1.05 -8.54 -4.37
N GLY A 55 -2.24 -8.35 -4.91
CA GLY A 55 -3.41 -9.21 -4.62
C GLY A 55 -4.75 -8.50 -4.71
N SER A 56 -5.66 -8.76 -3.76
CA SER A 56 -7.05 -8.30 -3.75
C SER A 56 -7.17 -6.78 -3.83
N VAL A 57 -7.83 -6.28 -4.88
CA VAL A 57 -8.09 -4.85 -5.07
C VAL A 57 -9.08 -4.33 -4.02
N ALA A 58 -10.08 -5.13 -3.65
CA ALA A 58 -11.05 -4.75 -2.64
C ALA A 58 -10.37 -4.55 -1.28
N SER A 59 -9.52 -5.49 -0.86
CA SER A 59 -8.74 -5.38 0.38
C SER A 59 -7.76 -4.20 0.35
N MET A 60 -7.11 -3.97 -0.79
CA MET A 60 -6.22 -2.84 -1.01
C MET A 60 -6.93 -1.49 -0.81
N LEU A 61 -8.09 -1.31 -1.41
CA LEU A 61 -8.89 -0.08 -1.27
C LEU A 61 -9.38 0.09 0.16
N ALA A 62 -9.85 -0.98 0.81
CA ALA A 62 -10.29 -0.94 2.21
C ALA A 62 -9.16 -0.52 3.17
N ILE A 63 -7.96 -1.06 3.00
CA ILE A 63 -6.79 -0.66 3.80
C ILE A 63 -6.47 0.82 3.58
N ARG A 64 -6.42 1.29 2.31
CA ARG A 64 -6.17 2.70 2.00
C ARG A 64 -7.20 3.62 2.64
N ASP A 65 -8.48 3.28 2.53
CA ASP A 65 -9.54 4.10 3.09
C ASP A 65 -9.41 4.20 4.61
N VAL A 66 -9.06 3.10 5.28
CA VAL A 66 -8.80 3.11 6.73
C VAL A 66 -7.52 3.88 7.07
N MET A 67 -6.45 3.79 6.27
CA MET A 67 -5.25 4.63 6.45
C MET A 67 -5.58 6.13 6.40
N ARG A 68 -6.59 6.54 5.64
CA ARG A 68 -7.07 7.93 5.56
C ARG A 68 -8.10 8.27 6.62
N LEU A 69 -8.81 7.28 7.16
CA LEU A 69 -9.83 7.46 8.18
C LEU A 69 -9.25 7.68 9.57
N VAL A 70 -8.15 6.99 9.90
CA VAL A 70 -7.51 7.08 11.22
C VAL A 70 -6.90 8.46 11.44
N PRO A 71 -6.92 8.99 12.70
CA PRO A 71 -6.46 10.35 12.98
C PRO A 71 -4.93 10.50 13.04
N CYS A 72 -4.19 9.39 13.14
CA CYS A 72 -2.73 9.37 13.15
C CYS A 72 -2.17 9.12 11.75
N ASP A 73 -0.94 9.55 11.50
CA ASP A 73 -0.28 9.33 10.24
C ASP A 73 0.10 7.84 10.06
N VAL A 74 -0.11 7.34 8.84
CA VAL A 74 0.32 5.99 8.47
C VAL A 74 1.51 6.08 7.51
N SER A 75 2.70 5.77 8.01
CA SER A 75 3.92 5.68 7.20
C SER A 75 4.00 4.34 6.46
N THR A 76 4.66 4.32 5.30
CA THR A 76 4.85 3.10 4.51
C THR A 76 6.31 2.83 4.19
N LEU A 77 6.69 1.54 4.15
CA LEU A 77 8.05 1.12 3.85
C LEU A 77 8.06 -0.12 2.94
N ALA A 78 8.66 -0.02 1.77
CA ALA A 78 8.98 -1.19 0.94
C ALA A 78 10.27 -1.86 1.43
N LEU A 79 10.16 -3.11 1.92
CA LEU A 79 11.30 -3.91 2.44
C LEU A 79 12.05 -4.71 1.36
N GLY A 80 11.51 -4.85 0.17
CA GLY A 80 12.15 -5.62 -0.90
C GLY A 80 11.31 -5.66 -2.16
N LEU A 81 10.04 -5.99 -2.02
CA LEU A 81 9.11 -6.07 -3.14
C LEU A 81 7.81 -5.34 -2.79
N ALA A 82 7.41 -4.41 -3.63
CA ALA A 82 6.09 -3.76 -3.55
C ALA A 82 5.47 -3.72 -4.95
N CYS A 83 4.64 -4.71 -5.28
CA CYS A 83 4.05 -4.84 -6.60
C CYS A 83 2.54 -4.66 -6.56
N SER A 84 1.96 -4.05 -7.60
CA SER A 84 0.51 -3.96 -7.79
C SER A 84 -0.17 -3.36 -6.55
N ALA A 85 -1.03 -4.12 -5.85
CA ALA A 85 -1.64 -3.68 -4.59
C ALA A 85 -0.59 -3.25 -3.53
N GLY A 86 0.59 -3.89 -3.51
CA GLY A 86 1.69 -3.48 -2.61
C GLY A 86 2.29 -2.12 -2.99
N GLN A 87 2.46 -1.83 -4.28
CA GLN A 87 2.89 -0.51 -4.76
C GLN A 87 1.83 0.56 -4.47
N PHE A 88 0.56 0.24 -4.70
CA PHE A 88 -0.54 1.13 -4.41
C PHE A 88 -0.56 1.54 -2.92
N LEU A 89 -0.50 0.55 -2.00
CA LEU A 89 -0.45 0.82 -0.57
C LEU A 89 0.82 1.58 -0.15
N LEU A 90 1.96 1.31 -0.80
CA LEU A 90 3.20 2.06 -0.57
C LEU A 90 3.02 3.54 -0.87
N SER A 91 2.46 3.88 -2.02
CA SER A 91 2.22 5.27 -2.43
C SER A 91 1.09 5.95 -1.65
N SER A 92 0.20 5.16 -1.03
CA SER A 92 -0.91 5.67 -0.21
C SER A 92 -0.53 6.09 1.21
N GLY A 93 0.72 5.91 1.62
CA GLY A 93 1.23 6.40 2.90
C GLY A 93 1.14 7.92 3.05
N GLU A 94 1.30 8.41 4.29
CA GLU A 94 1.30 9.85 4.55
C GLU A 94 2.43 10.55 3.77
N PRO A 95 2.16 11.64 3.04
CA PRO A 95 3.17 12.39 2.31
C PRO A 95 4.35 12.81 3.22
N GLY A 96 5.58 12.57 2.75
CA GLY A 96 6.81 12.74 3.52
C GLY A 96 7.20 11.53 4.38
N LYS A 97 6.32 10.52 4.53
CA LYS A 97 6.53 9.33 5.36
C LYS A 97 6.52 8.01 4.56
N ARG A 98 6.60 8.09 3.22
CA ARG A 98 6.68 6.93 2.33
C ARG A 98 8.13 6.62 2.02
N ALA A 99 8.56 5.38 2.22
CA ALA A 99 9.97 5.01 2.13
C ALA A 99 10.21 3.67 1.44
N ALA A 100 11.43 3.44 0.97
CA ALA A 100 11.92 2.14 0.53
C ALA A 100 13.36 1.92 0.99
N VAL A 101 13.75 0.66 1.21
CA VAL A 101 15.16 0.30 1.34
C VAL A 101 15.87 0.40 -0.02
N PRO A 102 17.21 0.58 -0.09
CA PRO A 102 17.92 0.93 -1.34
C PRO A 102 17.72 -0.05 -2.50
N HIS A 103 17.52 -1.32 -2.22
CA HIS A 103 17.38 -2.37 -3.25
C HIS A 103 15.94 -2.87 -3.40
N ALA A 104 14.96 -2.13 -2.85
CA ALA A 104 13.55 -2.46 -3.08
C ALA A 104 13.19 -2.34 -4.56
N ARG A 105 12.30 -3.24 -4.99
CA ARG A 105 11.75 -3.25 -6.35
C ARG A 105 10.26 -2.95 -6.28
N ILE A 106 9.84 -1.99 -7.05
CA ILE A 106 8.46 -1.54 -7.10
C ILE A 106 7.91 -1.84 -8.50
N LEU A 107 6.71 -2.40 -8.57
CA LEU A 107 6.03 -2.70 -9.84
C LEU A 107 4.66 -2.04 -9.87
N MET A 108 4.43 -1.25 -10.89
CA MET A 108 3.10 -0.75 -11.26
C MET A 108 2.59 -1.45 -12.52
N HIS A 109 1.34 -1.85 -12.51
CA HIS A 109 0.61 -2.34 -13.68
C HIS A 109 -0.91 -2.18 -13.48
N GLN A 110 -1.68 -2.19 -14.55
CA GLN A 110 -3.12 -2.39 -14.46
C GLN A 110 -3.38 -3.85 -14.09
N GLY A 111 -4.20 -4.06 -13.05
CA GLY A 111 -4.54 -5.40 -12.62
C GLY A 111 -5.25 -6.20 -13.71
N SER A 112 -5.18 -7.52 -13.61
CA SER A 112 -5.95 -8.45 -14.45
C SER A 112 -7.06 -9.08 -13.61
N ALA A 113 -8.24 -9.24 -14.21
CA ALA A 113 -9.35 -9.97 -13.62
C ALA A 113 -9.86 -10.99 -14.62
N GLY A 114 -10.28 -12.15 -14.11
CA GLY A 114 -11.00 -13.16 -14.87
C GLY A 114 -12.46 -13.16 -14.45
N PHE A 115 -13.38 -13.12 -15.40
CA PHE A 115 -14.81 -13.23 -15.14
C PHE A 115 -15.49 -14.04 -16.24
N GLY A 116 -16.69 -14.54 -15.94
CA GLY A 116 -17.49 -15.33 -16.89
C GLY A 116 -18.95 -15.29 -16.46
N GLY A 117 -19.80 -15.85 -17.32
CA GLY A 117 -21.25 -15.89 -17.12
C GLY A 117 -21.99 -15.65 -18.41
N SER A 118 -23.25 -15.25 -18.34
CA SER A 118 -24.05 -14.80 -19.51
C SER A 118 -23.47 -13.50 -20.09
N ALA A 119 -23.83 -13.16 -21.34
CA ALA A 119 -23.38 -11.93 -21.98
C ALA A 119 -23.70 -10.68 -21.15
N VAL A 120 -24.86 -10.64 -20.53
CA VAL A 120 -25.28 -9.51 -19.65
C VAL A 120 -24.41 -9.43 -18.40
N GLU A 121 -24.11 -10.56 -17.76
CA GLU A 121 -23.24 -10.58 -16.56
C GLU A 121 -21.80 -10.16 -16.90
N VAL A 122 -21.28 -10.58 -18.05
CA VAL A 122 -19.95 -10.17 -18.54
C VAL A 122 -19.91 -8.66 -18.76
N GLU A 123 -20.96 -8.08 -19.33
CA GLU A 123 -21.04 -6.63 -19.59
C GLU A 123 -21.05 -5.83 -18.29
N VAL A 124 -21.86 -6.24 -17.30
CA VAL A 124 -21.91 -5.62 -15.98
C VAL A 124 -20.56 -5.70 -15.25
N GLN A 125 -19.91 -6.87 -15.28
CA GLN A 125 -18.60 -7.07 -14.64
C GLN A 125 -17.49 -6.24 -15.34
N ALA A 126 -17.56 -6.09 -16.67
CA ALA A 126 -16.63 -5.28 -17.42
C ALA A 126 -16.76 -3.79 -17.09
N ASP A 127 -17.97 -3.29 -16.86
CA ASP A 127 -18.22 -1.91 -16.47
C ASP A 127 -17.72 -1.63 -15.04
N ASP A 128 -17.98 -2.53 -14.10
CA ASP A 128 -17.45 -2.45 -12.74
C ASP A 128 -15.91 -2.45 -12.71
N LEU A 129 -15.29 -3.33 -13.50
CA LEU A 129 -13.83 -3.38 -13.61
C LEU A 129 -13.24 -2.08 -14.20
N ARG A 130 -13.91 -1.46 -15.18
CA ARG A 130 -13.48 -0.16 -15.70
C ARG A 130 -13.56 0.93 -14.63
N GLN A 131 -14.66 0.99 -13.90
CA GLN A 131 -14.84 1.95 -12.80
C GLN A 131 -13.78 1.77 -11.72
N MET A 132 -13.50 0.52 -11.31
CA MET A 132 -12.48 0.19 -10.33
C MET A 132 -11.08 0.59 -10.82
N ARG A 133 -10.73 0.30 -12.06
CA ARG A 133 -9.48 0.75 -12.70
C ARG A 133 -9.33 2.26 -12.65
N ASP A 134 -10.36 3.00 -13.07
CA ASP A 134 -10.31 4.45 -13.13
C ASP A 134 -10.19 5.08 -11.74
N THR A 135 -10.83 4.45 -10.74
CA THR A 135 -10.66 4.81 -9.32
C THR A 135 -9.20 4.62 -8.88
N VAL A 136 -8.61 3.45 -9.12
CA VAL A 136 -7.22 3.16 -8.74
C VAL A 136 -6.24 4.10 -9.42
N ILE A 137 -6.39 4.33 -10.73
CA ILE A 137 -5.55 5.26 -11.50
C ILE A 137 -5.64 6.68 -10.92
N GLY A 138 -6.84 7.16 -10.63
CA GLY A 138 -7.05 8.48 -10.03
C GLY A 138 -6.40 8.62 -8.65
N LEU A 139 -6.48 7.58 -7.83
CA LEU A 139 -5.84 7.55 -6.50
C LEU A 139 -4.32 7.54 -6.61
N VAL A 140 -3.73 6.72 -7.48
CA VAL A 140 -2.28 6.72 -7.71
C VAL A 140 -1.80 8.06 -8.25
N ALA A 141 -2.53 8.67 -9.18
CA ALA A 141 -2.20 10.00 -9.70
C ALA A 141 -2.19 11.05 -8.58
N SER A 142 -3.20 11.03 -7.70
CA SER A 142 -3.28 11.93 -6.54
C SER A 142 -2.13 11.70 -5.55
N ASP A 143 -1.79 10.45 -5.25
CA ASP A 143 -0.76 10.11 -4.26
C ASP A 143 0.67 10.37 -4.76
N THR A 144 0.88 10.33 -6.10
CA THR A 144 2.22 10.50 -6.73
C THR A 144 2.46 11.90 -7.29
N GLY A 145 1.42 12.70 -7.48
CA GLY A 145 1.49 13.97 -8.19
C GLY A 145 1.64 13.83 -9.72
N GLN A 146 1.45 12.63 -10.27
CA GLN A 146 1.44 12.39 -11.71
C GLN A 146 0.06 12.70 -12.31
N THR A 147 -0.01 12.87 -13.63
CA THR A 147 -1.31 12.99 -14.32
C THR A 147 -1.99 11.63 -14.46
N ILE A 148 -3.31 11.63 -14.56
CA ILE A 148 -4.12 10.42 -14.78
C ILE A 148 -3.70 9.72 -16.07
N GLU A 149 -3.47 10.49 -17.14
CA GLU A 149 -3.03 10.00 -18.45
C GLU A 149 -1.69 9.27 -18.34
N ARG A 150 -0.74 9.85 -17.59
CA ARG A 150 0.58 9.25 -17.40
C ARG A 150 0.49 7.94 -16.59
N ILE A 151 -0.29 7.93 -15.51
CA ILE A 151 -0.50 6.68 -14.74
C ILE A 151 -1.17 5.63 -15.63
N PHE A 152 -2.16 6.02 -16.42
CA PHE A 152 -2.83 5.10 -17.35
C PHE A 152 -1.85 4.47 -18.35
N GLU A 153 -1.05 5.29 -19.05
CA GLU A 153 -0.09 4.84 -20.06
C GLU A 153 1.02 3.98 -19.45
N ASP A 154 1.59 4.43 -18.34
CA ASP A 154 2.70 3.76 -17.66
C ASP A 154 2.29 2.43 -17.00
N SER A 155 1.00 2.23 -16.73
CA SER A 155 0.46 1.02 -16.12
C SER A 155 -0.09 -0.03 -17.10
N LEU A 156 -0.14 0.26 -18.42
CA LEU A 156 -0.64 -0.67 -19.44
C LEU A 156 0.13 -2.01 -19.47
N HIS A 157 1.40 -1.98 -19.10
CA HIS A 157 2.28 -3.13 -18.98
C HIS A 157 3.04 -3.09 -17.66
N ASP A 158 3.64 -4.21 -17.28
CA ASP A 158 4.49 -4.28 -16.10
C ASP A 158 5.62 -3.24 -16.19
N ARG A 159 5.60 -2.27 -15.30
CA ARG A 159 6.66 -1.26 -15.19
C ARG A 159 7.36 -1.36 -13.84
N TRP A 160 8.62 -1.72 -13.91
CA TRP A 160 9.49 -1.89 -12.74
C TRP A 160 10.26 -0.61 -12.44
N PHE A 161 10.40 -0.33 -11.15
CA PHE A 161 11.13 0.81 -10.63
C PHE A 161 12.15 0.33 -9.58
N THR A 162 13.35 0.90 -9.63
CA THR A 162 14.29 0.92 -8.52
C THR A 162 13.78 1.87 -7.43
N ALA A 163 14.42 1.88 -6.26
CA ALA A 163 14.06 2.82 -5.20
C ALA A 163 14.24 4.29 -5.63
N ASP A 164 15.30 4.60 -6.38
CA ASP A 164 15.55 5.95 -6.92
C ASP A 164 14.47 6.37 -7.93
N GLU A 165 14.16 5.51 -8.91
CA GLU A 165 13.10 5.76 -9.88
C GLU A 165 11.73 5.90 -9.21
N ALA A 166 11.45 5.11 -8.17
CA ALA A 166 10.20 5.19 -7.40
C ALA A 166 10.08 6.51 -6.64
N LYS A 167 11.20 7.05 -6.14
CA LYS A 167 11.25 8.36 -5.52
C LYS A 167 11.03 9.47 -6.54
N GLU A 168 11.68 9.42 -7.69
CA GLU A 168 11.51 10.40 -8.77
C GLU A 168 10.07 10.38 -9.34
N TYR A 169 9.46 9.20 -9.39
CA TYR A 169 8.08 9.04 -9.84
C TYR A 169 7.04 9.51 -8.84
N GLY A 170 7.39 9.57 -7.55
CA GLY A 170 6.53 10.01 -6.46
C GLY A 170 5.84 8.88 -5.69
N PHE A 171 6.21 7.61 -5.89
CA PHE A 171 5.70 6.50 -5.09
C PHE A 171 6.18 6.56 -3.64
N ILE A 172 7.40 7.07 -3.44
CA ILE A 172 8.02 7.25 -2.13
C ILE A 172 8.64 8.63 -2.01
N ASP A 173 8.90 9.05 -0.77
CA ASP A 173 9.50 10.35 -0.45
C ASP A 173 11.00 10.22 -0.17
N ARG A 174 11.43 9.06 0.35
CA ARG A 174 12.82 8.84 0.76
C ARG A 174 13.27 7.38 0.63
N ILE A 175 14.58 7.21 0.46
CA ILE A 175 15.28 5.92 0.58
C ILE A 175 15.92 5.92 1.95
N VAL A 176 15.80 4.80 2.68
CA VAL A 176 16.25 4.67 4.06
C VAL A 176 17.32 3.60 4.18
N ASP A 177 18.38 3.88 4.93
CA ASP A 177 19.55 3.03 5.13
C ASP A 177 19.89 2.79 6.62
N SER A 178 19.07 3.34 7.53
CA SER A 178 19.26 3.15 8.97
C SER A 178 17.96 2.80 9.67
N PHE A 179 18.08 2.03 10.75
CA PHE A 179 16.95 1.51 11.52
C PHE A 179 16.08 2.62 12.10
N ASP A 180 16.70 3.69 12.61
CA ASP A 180 15.97 4.79 13.24
C ASP A 180 15.04 5.54 12.28
N GLN A 181 15.34 5.47 10.98
CA GLN A 181 14.51 6.12 9.95
C GLN A 181 13.21 5.36 9.64
N VAL A 182 13.10 4.10 10.04
CA VAL A 182 11.95 3.24 9.70
C VAL A 182 11.03 2.98 10.88
N MET A 183 11.46 3.35 12.10
CA MET A 183 10.65 3.17 13.29
C MET A 183 9.61 4.29 13.41
N PRO A 184 8.35 3.96 13.76
CA PRO A 184 7.35 4.97 14.09
C PRO A 184 7.87 5.89 15.21
N ALA A 185 7.57 7.19 15.10
CA ALA A 185 7.95 8.14 16.13
C ALA A 185 7.32 7.75 17.47
N ARG A 186 8.14 7.37 18.45
CA ARG A 186 7.68 7.14 19.83
C ARG A 186 7.51 8.47 20.52
N ARG A 187 6.33 8.77 21.02
CA ARG A 187 6.23 9.78 22.06
C ARG A 187 6.88 9.23 23.32
N LEU A 188 7.89 9.91 23.84
CA LEU A 188 8.33 9.69 25.21
C LEU A 188 7.14 10.07 26.12
N PRO A 189 6.81 9.22 27.12
CA PRO A 189 5.82 9.60 28.11
C PRO A 189 6.27 10.92 28.77
N ILE A 190 5.35 11.88 28.80
CA ILE A 190 5.52 13.14 29.54
C ILE A 190 5.48 12.83 31.02
#